data_b24728ae9d5c3c20019a665018fc8387
#
_entry.id   b24728ae9d5c3c20019a665018fc8387
#
_cell.length_a   1.000
_cell.length_b   1.000
_cell.length_c   1.000
_cell.angle_alpha   90.00
_cell.angle_beta   90.00
_cell.angle_gamma   90.00
#
_symmetry.space_group_name_H-M   'P 1'
#
loop_
_entity.id
_entity.type
_entity.pdbx_description
1 polymer ?
#
loop_
_entity_poly.entity_id
_entity_poly.type
_entity_poly.pdbx_seq_one_letter_code
_entity_poly.pdbx_strand_id
1 'polypeptide(L)'
;MKRALAVALVIAVAVLPFVPMGGMRQYVLHVVIQIFIWSFIGNAWSLMGRFGLVSLGHGAFLGVGAYTTTLLWNFYGLTPWIGVLVAVAAAVALALIVAYPCSRFGIVGHYFGLVTLAVGEVIRLLLIAERDWTGGSLGLTLKTAGDASFRAIQYADKRVFYYGSLVVWLAGLWVWHRLDRSMARAAMEAIG
;
A
#
# COMPACT_ATOMS: atom_id res chain seq x y z
N MET A 1 -25.18 -18.57 6.66
CA MET A 1 -25.20 -17.32 7.42
C MET A 1 -23.94 -16.46 7.20
N LYS A 2 -22.70 -16.92 7.46
CA LYS A 2 -21.46 -16.10 7.35
C LYS A 2 -21.23 -15.50 5.95
N ARG A 3 -21.49 -16.25 4.85
CA ARG A 3 -21.33 -15.74 3.47
C ARG A 3 -22.38 -14.68 3.12
N ALA A 4 -23.63 -14.87 3.54
CA ALA A 4 -24.69 -13.89 3.30
C ALA A 4 -24.43 -12.58 4.04
N LEU A 5 -23.92 -12.64 5.28
CA LEU A 5 -23.53 -11.46 6.05
C LEU A 5 -22.37 -10.70 5.38
N ALA A 6 -21.35 -11.42 4.89
CA ALA A 6 -20.22 -10.79 4.18
C ALA A 6 -20.68 -10.09 2.90
N VAL A 7 -21.55 -10.72 2.11
CA VAL A 7 -22.12 -10.11 0.89
C VAL A 7 -22.97 -8.89 1.24
N ALA A 8 -23.81 -8.98 2.26
CA ALA A 8 -24.62 -7.84 2.71
C ALA A 8 -23.75 -6.66 3.16
N LEU A 9 -22.64 -6.92 3.87
CA LEU A 9 -21.70 -5.90 4.29
C LEU A 9 -21.02 -5.22 3.08
N VAL A 10 -20.57 -6.00 2.10
CA VAL A 10 -19.95 -5.46 0.87
C VAL A 10 -20.95 -4.60 0.11
N ILE A 11 -22.21 -5.03 0.00
CA ILE A 11 -23.26 -4.25 -0.65
C ILE A 11 -23.53 -2.95 0.12
N ALA A 12 -23.65 -3.01 1.45
CA ALA A 12 -23.87 -1.83 2.28
C ALA A 12 -22.74 -0.80 2.11
N VAL A 13 -21.50 -1.29 2.10
CA VAL A 13 -20.32 -0.45 1.85
C VAL A 13 -20.34 0.13 0.43
N ALA A 14 -20.70 -0.65 -0.60
CA ALA A 14 -20.76 -0.17 -1.98
C ALA A 14 -21.86 0.89 -2.20
N VAL A 15 -22.95 0.83 -1.45
CA VAL A 15 -24.08 1.79 -1.54
C VAL A 15 -23.81 3.08 -0.73
N LEU A 16 -22.89 3.07 0.21
CA LEU A 16 -22.61 4.17 1.13
C LEU A 16 -22.39 5.54 0.43
N PRO A 17 -21.70 5.65 -0.74
CA PRO A 17 -21.53 6.95 -1.42
C PRO A 17 -22.83 7.59 -1.96
N PHE A 18 -23.91 6.82 -2.06
CA PHE A 18 -25.22 7.29 -2.55
C PHE A 18 -26.14 7.75 -1.42
N VAL A 19 -25.80 7.46 -0.16
CA VAL A 19 -26.61 7.89 0.98
C VAL A 19 -26.55 9.42 1.11
N PRO A 20 -27.68 10.09 1.23
CA PRO A 20 -27.73 11.56 1.39
C PRO A 20 -27.25 11.96 2.80
N MET A 21 -25.97 12.30 2.93
CA MET A 21 -25.34 12.72 4.20
C MET A 21 -25.10 14.23 4.28
N GLY A 22 -25.71 15.02 3.39
CA GLY A 22 -25.51 16.47 3.34
C GLY A 22 -24.03 16.88 3.25
N GLY A 23 -23.62 17.89 3.99
CA GLY A 23 -22.22 18.38 4.00
C GLY A 23 -21.18 17.42 4.55
N MET A 24 -21.60 16.41 5.32
CA MET A 24 -20.67 15.42 5.90
C MET A 24 -20.20 14.35 4.90
N ARG A 25 -20.82 14.21 3.73
CA ARG A 25 -20.51 13.16 2.76
C ARG A 25 -19.03 13.14 2.37
N GLN A 26 -18.44 14.28 2.08
CA GLN A 26 -17.03 14.37 1.68
C GLN A 26 -16.07 13.90 2.77
N TYR A 27 -16.39 14.17 4.02
CA TYR A 27 -15.63 13.75 5.18
C TYR A 27 -15.74 12.23 5.37
N VAL A 28 -16.97 11.70 5.38
CA VAL A 28 -17.22 10.25 5.54
C VAL A 28 -16.53 9.44 4.46
N LEU A 29 -16.64 9.85 3.18
CA LEU A 29 -15.95 9.18 2.09
C LEU A 29 -14.43 9.18 2.29
N HIS A 30 -13.86 10.30 2.72
CA HIS A 30 -12.42 10.39 2.99
C HIS A 30 -11.99 9.42 4.09
N VAL A 31 -12.72 9.37 5.20
CA VAL A 31 -12.41 8.45 6.32
C VAL A 31 -12.50 7.00 5.87
N VAL A 32 -13.53 6.63 5.11
CA VAL A 32 -13.68 5.24 4.64
C VAL A 32 -12.59 4.86 3.63
N ILE A 33 -12.18 5.77 2.73
CA ILE A 33 -11.02 5.54 1.85
C ILE A 33 -9.77 5.25 2.67
N GLN A 34 -9.51 6.02 3.73
CA GLN A 34 -8.37 5.77 4.63
C GLN A 34 -8.48 4.42 5.32
N ILE A 35 -9.68 4.02 5.76
CA ILE A 35 -9.89 2.70 6.36
C ILE A 35 -9.56 1.58 5.36
N PHE A 36 -9.96 1.68 4.09
CA PHE A 36 -9.63 0.67 3.08
C PHE A 36 -8.12 0.57 2.84
N ILE A 37 -7.45 1.72 2.71
CA ILE A 37 -5.99 1.76 2.48
C ILE A 37 -5.26 1.14 3.67
N TRP A 38 -5.56 1.57 4.90
CA TRP A 38 -4.89 1.05 6.09
C TRP A 38 -5.21 -0.42 6.36
N SER A 39 -6.45 -0.85 6.06
CA SER A 39 -6.83 -2.27 6.15
C SER A 39 -6.08 -3.11 5.12
N PHE A 40 -5.89 -2.61 3.89
CA PHE A 40 -5.10 -3.30 2.87
C PHE A 40 -3.64 -3.46 3.32
N ILE A 41 -3.02 -2.40 3.84
CA ILE A 41 -1.66 -2.42 4.38
C ILE A 41 -1.54 -3.39 5.54
N GLY A 42 -2.49 -3.34 6.48
CA GLY A 42 -2.53 -4.24 7.64
C GLY A 42 -2.68 -5.71 7.25
N ASN A 43 -3.48 -6.02 6.22
CA ASN A 43 -3.61 -7.37 5.68
C ASN A 43 -2.28 -7.86 5.06
N ALA A 44 -1.58 -7.02 4.31
CA ALA A 44 -0.28 -7.37 3.73
C ALA A 44 0.76 -7.61 4.83
N TRP A 45 0.80 -6.78 5.86
CA TRP A 45 1.68 -6.93 7.01
C TRP A 45 1.36 -8.20 7.82
N SER A 46 0.07 -8.46 8.08
CA SER A 46 -0.40 -9.67 8.78
C SER A 46 -0.01 -10.96 8.05
N LEU A 47 0.01 -10.93 6.70
CA LEU A 47 0.42 -12.08 5.92
C LEU A 47 1.89 -12.45 6.20
N MET A 48 2.79 -11.47 6.25
CA MET A 48 4.19 -11.70 6.60
C MET A 48 4.36 -12.20 8.04
N GLY A 49 3.61 -11.61 8.97
CA GLY A 49 3.66 -11.96 10.38
C GLY A 49 3.28 -13.41 10.67
N ARG A 50 2.40 -14.02 9.87
CA ARG A 50 2.01 -15.43 9.98
C ARG A 50 3.17 -16.41 9.74
N PHE A 51 4.17 -15.98 8.98
CA PHE A 51 5.35 -16.79 8.66
C PHE A 51 6.54 -16.44 9.55
N GLY A 52 6.29 -15.83 10.72
CA GLY A 52 7.36 -15.44 11.64
C GLY A 52 8.18 -14.24 11.19
N LEU A 53 7.84 -13.61 10.06
CA LEU A 53 8.55 -12.46 9.50
C LEU A 53 7.83 -11.15 9.86
N VAL A 54 8.05 -10.68 11.09
CA VAL A 54 7.46 -9.41 11.55
C VAL A 54 8.31 -8.25 11.05
N SER A 55 7.82 -7.54 10.02
CA SER A 55 8.51 -6.35 9.50
C SER A 55 8.12 -5.10 10.29
N LEU A 56 9.09 -4.41 10.89
CA LEU A 56 8.91 -3.10 11.54
C LEU A 56 9.20 -1.94 10.59
N GLY A 57 9.84 -2.20 9.46
CA GLY A 57 10.14 -1.22 8.41
C GLY A 57 9.15 -1.23 7.24
N HIS A 58 7.93 -1.74 7.42
CA HIS A 58 6.96 -1.88 6.33
C HIS A 58 6.61 -0.55 5.65
N GLY A 59 6.67 0.55 6.41
CA GLY A 59 6.49 1.91 5.90
C GLY A 59 7.50 2.34 4.83
N ALA A 60 8.72 1.78 4.84
CA ALA A 60 9.74 2.07 3.84
C ALA A 60 9.31 1.62 2.43
N PHE A 61 8.72 0.44 2.32
CA PHE A 61 8.21 -0.08 1.04
C PHE A 61 7.07 0.77 0.49
N LEU A 62 6.18 1.24 1.37
CA LEU A 62 5.12 2.20 1.01
C LEU A 62 5.73 3.53 0.57
N GLY A 63 6.71 4.04 1.30
CA GLY A 63 7.43 5.26 0.98
C GLY A 63 8.09 5.18 -0.39
N VAL A 64 8.87 4.12 -0.65
CA VAL A 64 9.51 3.90 -1.96
C VAL A 64 8.48 3.87 -3.07
N GLY A 65 7.36 3.18 -2.90
CA GLY A 65 6.28 3.14 -3.88
C GLY A 65 5.68 4.52 -4.16
N ALA A 66 5.35 5.26 -3.10
CA ALA A 66 4.74 6.59 -3.19
C ALA A 66 5.71 7.61 -3.83
N TYR A 67 6.96 7.66 -3.37
CA TYR A 67 7.96 8.57 -3.93
C TYR A 67 8.29 8.24 -5.38
N THR A 68 8.45 6.97 -5.75
CA THR A 68 8.69 6.56 -7.13
C THR A 68 7.59 7.06 -8.05
N THR A 69 6.33 6.82 -7.70
CA THR A 69 5.19 7.26 -8.52
C THR A 69 5.12 8.78 -8.62
N THR A 70 5.32 9.49 -7.49
CA THR A 70 5.25 10.95 -7.44
C THR A 70 6.39 11.62 -8.19
N LEU A 71 7.63 11.09 -8.08
CA LEU A 71 8.80 11.60 -8.81
C LEU A 71 8.63 11.44 -10.33
N LEU A 72 8.18 10.27 -10.78
CA LEU A 72 7.93 10.01 -12.19
C LEU A 72 6.86 10.95 -12.77
N TRP A 73 5.81 11.24 -12.00
CA TRP A 73 4.81 12.22 -12.42
C TRP A 73 5.35 13.65 -12.41
N ASN A 74 5.99 14.07 -11.32
CA ASN A 74 6.39 15.46 -11.13
C ASN A 74 7.53 15.91 -12.05
N PHE A 75 8.49 15.03 -12.32
CA PHE A 75 9.71 15.38 -13.08
C PHE A 75 9.65 14.92 -14.54
N TYR A 76 9.02 13.79 -14.82
CA TYR A 76 8.98 13.20 -16.16
C TYR A 76 7.59 13.24 -16.81
N GLY A 77 6.55 13.68 -16.11
CA GLY A 77 5.20 13.72 -16.64
C GLY A 77 4.62 12.33 -16.99
N LEU A 78 5.25 11.26 -16.48
CA LEU A 78 4.78 9.90 -16.72
C LEU A 78 3.48 9.65 -15.96
N THR A 79 2.52 9.05 -16.64
CA THR A 79 1.21 8.79 -16.03
C THR A 79 1.36 7.92 -14.77
N PRO A 80 0.59 8.17 -13.70
CA PRO A 80 0.63 7.36 -12.48
C PRO A 80 0.37 5.87 -12.75
N TRP A 81 -0.31 5.51 -13.83
CA TRP A 81 -0.49 4.11 -14.24
C TRP A 81 0.83 3.39 -14.52
N ILE A 82 1.74 4.04 -15.26
CA ILE A 82 3.10 3.56 -15.48
C ILE A 82 3.91 3.69 -14.20
N GLY A 83 3.74 4.80 -13.48
CA GLY A 83 4.40 5.06 -12.20
C GLY A 83 4.16 3.95 -11.17
N VAL A 84 2.94 3.42 -11.06
CA VAL A 84 2.61 2.30 -10.16
C VAL A 84 3.36 1.01 -10.56
N LEU A 85 3.50 0.70 -11.84
CA LEU A 85 4.24 -0.49 -12.28
C LEU A 85 5.73 -0.39 -11.90
N VAL A 86 6.33 0.78 -12.14
CA VAL A 86 7.72 1.05 -11.74
C VAL A 86 7.87 1.05 -10.22
N ALA A 87 6.91 1.61 -9.49
CA ALA A 87 6.89 1.62 -8.03
C ALA A 87 6.82 0.21 -7.44
N VAL A 88 6.00 -0.68 -8.03
CA VAL A 88 5.94 -2.10 -7.64
C VAL A 88 7.27 -2.77 -7.90
N ALA A 89 7.90 -2.56 -9.07
CA ALA A 89 9.21 -3.11 -9.37
C ALA A 89 10.29 -2.62 -8.39
N ALA A 90 10.29 -1.33 -8.04
CA ALA A 90 11.21 -0.75 -7.06
C ALA A 90 10.98 -1.33 -5.65
N ALA A 91 9.73 -1.45 -5.21
CA ALA A 91 9.40 -2.06 -3.92
C ALA A 91 9.79 -3.54 -3.85
N VAL A 92 9.59 -4.31 -4.93
CA VAL A 92 10.03 -5.71 -5.04
C VAL A 92 11.56 -5.81 -5.02
N ALA A 93 12.26 -4.95 -5.75
CA ALA A 93 13.74 -4.91 -5.73
C ALA A 93 14.26 -4.64 -4.31
N LEU A 94 13.70 -3.65 -3.61
CA LEU A 94 14.03 -3.38 -2.21
C LEU A 94 13.74 -4.58 -1.32
N ALA A 95 12.58 -5.22 -1.50
CA ALA A 95 12.22 -6.41 -0.73
C ALA A 95 13.23 -7.55 -0.94
N LEU A 96 13.69 -7.78 -2.17
CA LEU A 96 14.71 -8.77 -2.48
C LEU A 96 16.07 -8.43 -1.87
N ILE A 97 16.48 -7.16 -1.91
CA ILE A 97 17.73 -6.68 -1.28
C ILE A 97 17.73 -6.97 0.22
N VAL A 98 16.58 -6.84 0.88
CA VAL A 98 16.45 -7.10 2.32
C VAL A 98 16.24 -8.58 2.62
N ALA A 99 15.32 -9.22 1.91
CA ALA A 99 14.93 -10.61 2.19
C ALA A 99 16.02 -11.62 1.85
N TYR A 100 16.78 -11.39 0.75
CA TYR A 100 17.80 -12.34 0.32
C TYR A 100 18.94 -12.53 1.36
N PRO A 101 19.57 -11.46 1.91
CA PRO A 101 20.54 -11.65 2.99
C PRO A 101 19.91 -12.25 4.25
N CYS A 102 18.70 -11.79 4.63
CA CYS A 102 18.05 -12.33 5.82
C CYS A 102 17.81 -13.84 5.72
N SER A 103 17.32 -14.31 4.58
CA SER A 103 17.09 -15.75 4.36
C SER A 103 18.38 -16.54 4.30
N ARG A 104 19.43 -16.00 3.66
CA ARG A 104 20.73 -16.67 3.54
C ARG A 104 21.44 -16.83 4.89
N PHE A 105 21.30 -15.88 5.80
CA PHE A 105 21.91 -15.90 7.12
C PHE A 105 20.97 -16.40 8.22
N GLY A 106 19.78 -16.91 7.88
CA GLY A 106 18.82 -17.44 8.83
C GLY A 106 18.28 -16.38 9.82
N ILE A 107 18.20 -15.11 9.38
CA ILE A 107 17.69 -14.02 10.21
C ILE A 107 16.15 -14.07 10.18
N VAL A 108 15.56 -14.54 11.28
CA VAL A 108 14.09 -14.70 11.43
C VAL A 108 13.58 -14.01 12.71
N GLY A 109 12.29 -13.95 12.87
CA GLY A 109 11.64 -13.44 14.08
C GLY A 109 11.98 -11.98 14.39
N HIS A 110 12.38 -11.71 15.62
CA HIS A 110 12.69 -10.36 16.11
C HIS A 110 13.87 -9.70 15.42
N TYR A 111 14.88 -10.49 15.03
CA TYR A 111 16.05 -9.97 14.31
C TYR A 111 15.67 -9.47 12.91
N PHE A 112 14.77 -10.15 12.23
CA PHE A 112 14.21 -9.67 10.95
C PHE A 112 13.50 -8.33 11.13
N GLY A 113 12.74 -8.18 12.23
CA GLY A 113 12.10 -6.92 12.59
C GLY A 113 13.09 -5.76 12.74
N LEU A 114 14.20 -6.01 13.46
CA LEU A 114 15.25 -5.00 13.66
C LEU A 114 15.95 -4.61 12.34
N VAL A 115 16.25 -5.59 11.48
CA VAL A 115 16.85 -5.33 10.16
C VAL A 115 15.90 -4.48 9.30
N THR A 116 14.64 -4.83 9.24
CA THR A 116 13.65 -4.06 8.46
C THR A 116 13.45 -2.65 9.03
N LEU A 117 13.48 -2.48 10.36
CA LEU A 117 13.44 -1.18 11.01
C LEU A 117 14.65 -0.32 10.62
N ALA A 118 15.86 -0.89 10.68
CA ALA A 118 17.09 -0.19 10.30
C ALA A 118 17.06 0.24 8.82
N VAL A 119 16.63 -0.65 7.93
CA VAL A 119 16.47 -0.33 6.50
C VAL A 119 15.43 0.79 6.32
N GLY A 120 14.32 0.73 7.04
CA GLY A 120 13.30 1.78 7.01
C GLY A 120 13.87 3.14 7.41
N GLU A 121 14.69 3.18 8.45
CA GLU A 121 15.32 4.40 8.91
C GLU A 121 16.37 4.93 7.92
N VAL A 122 17.17 4.05 7.33
CA VAL A 122 18.12 4.44 6.27
C VAL A 122 17.39 5.07 5.09
N ILE A 123 16.31 4.46 4.59
CA ILE A 123 15.51 5.02 3.50
C ILE A 123 14.92 6.37 3.89
N ARG A 124 14.39 6.50 5.10
CA ARG A 124 13.88 7.78 5.61
C ARG A 124 14.95 8.87 5.60
N LEU A 125 16.15 8.56 6.10
CA LEU A 125 17.26 9.50 6.12
C LEU A 125 17.75 9.87 4.72
N LEU A 126 17.80 8.92 3.80
CA LEU A 126 18.14 9.19 2.38
C LEU A 126 17.11 10.13 1.75
N LEU A 127 15.82 9.89 1.97
CA LEU A 127 14.77 10.78 1.47
C LEU A 127 14.87 12.20 2.06
N ILE A 128 15.28 12.34 3.31
CA ILE A 128 15.50 13.66 3.93
C ILE A 128 16.75 14.34 3.37
N ALA A 129 17.82 13.59 3.15
CA ALA A 129 19.09 14.11 2.63
C ALA A 129 18.96 14.62 1.18
N GLU A 130 18.24 13.87 0.33
CA GLU A 130 18.01 14.19 -1.09
C GLU A 130 16.89 15.23 -1.26
N ARG A 131 16.99 16.36 -0.56
CA ARG A 131 15.94 17.38 -0.46
C ARG A 131 15.48 17.94 -1.80
N ASP A 132 16.39 18.10 -2.75
CA ASP A 132 16.11 18.70 -4.05
C ASP A 132 15.12 17.86 -4.88
N TRP A 133 15.13 16.53 -4.70
CA TRP A 133 14.26 15.61 -5.40
C TRP A 133 13.03 15.21 -4.59
N THR A 134 13.19 15.07 -3.29
CA THR A 134 12.17 14.45 -2.42
C THR A 134 11.39 15.46 -1.58
N GLY A 135 11.80 16.75 -1.60
CA GLY A 135 11.27 17.76 -0.69
C GLY A 135 11.79 17.61 0.76
N GLY A 136 12.67 16.65 1.03
CA GLY A 136 13.27 16.39 2.34
C GLY A 136 12.23 16.08 3.40
N SER A 137 12.32 16.75 4.56
CA SER A 137 11.38 16.57 5.69
C SER A 137 9.96 17.07 5.41
N LEU A 138 9.76 17.93 4.42
CA LEU A 138 8.43 18.43 4.02
C LEU A 138 7.68 17.46 3.12
N GLY A 139 8.40 16.53 2.47
CA GLY A 139 7.85 15.59 1.52
C GLY A 139 7.52 16.22 0.15
N LEU A 140 7.02 15.37 -0.75
CA LEU A 140 6.62 15.78 -2.09
C LEU A 140 5.12 16.04 -2.18
N THR A 141 4.75 17.15 -2.81
CA THR A 141 3.39 17.40 -3.25
C THR A 141 3.23 16.99 -4.72
N LEU A 142 2.10 16.37 -5.05
CA LEU A 142 1.76 16.02 -6.42
C LEU A 142 1.44 17.30 -7.22
N LYS A 143 2.07 17.45 -8.39
CA LYS A 143 1.71 18.51 -9.34
C LYS A 143 0.29 18.28 -9.85
N THR A 144 -0.54 19.32 -9.78
CA THR A 144 -1.91 19.29 -10.29
C THR A 144 -1.88 19.32 -11.82
N ALA A 145 -2.67 18.44 -12.44
CA ALA A 145 -2.76 18.35 -13.91
C ALA A 145 -3.62 19.44 -14.55
N GLY A 146 -4.19 20.35 -13.76
CA GLY A 146 -5.08 21.41 -14.24
C GLY A 146 -6.53 20.93 -14.40
N ASP A 147 -6.77 19.89 -15.17
CA ASP A 147 -8.10 19.29 -15.37
C ASP A 147 -8.20 17.89 -14.77
N ALA A 148 -9.40 17.53 -14.29
CA ALA A 148 -9.70 16.19 -13.83
C ALA A 148 -9.50 15.19 -14.97
N SER A 149 -8.49 14.33 -14.86
CA SER A 149 -8.05 13.47 -15.94
C SER A 149 -7.82 12.03 -15.48
N PHE A 150 -8.32 11.08 -16.25
CA PHE A 150 -7.99 9.66 -16.08
C PHE A 150 -6.48 9.40 -16.18
N ARG A 151 -5.80 10.16 -17.03
CA ARG A 151 -4.35 10.05 -17.23
C ARG A 151 -3.55 10.44 -15.99
N ALA A 152 -4.03 11.42 -15.21
CA ALA A 152 -3.36 11.90 -14.00
C ALA A 152 -3.87 11.24 -12.72
N ILE A 153 -4.95 10.44 -12.79
CA ILE A 153 -5.69 9.91 -11.64
C ILE A 153 -6.11 11.03 -10.68
N GLN A 154 -6.39 12.22 -11.22
CA GLN A 154 -6.86 13.36 -10.45
C GLN A 154 -8.32 13.64 -10.80
N TYR A 155 -9.20 13.42 -9.83
CA TYR A 155 -10.64 13.59 -9.98
C TYR A 155 -11.17 14.52 -8.89
N ALA A 156 -12.09 15.39 -9.26
CA ALA A 156 -12.79 16.26 -8.30
C ALA A 156 -13.76 15.45 -7.41
N ASP A 157 -14.36 14.37 -7.95
CA ASP A 157 -15.29 13.53 -7.21
C ASP A 157 -14.55 12.42 -6.43
N LYS A 158 -14.66 12.48 -5.10
CA LYS A 158 -14.10 11.46 -4.21
C LYS A 158 -14.69 10.06 -4.39
N ARG A 159 -15.83 9.94 -5.06
CA ARG A 159 -16.43 8.61 -5.35
C ARG A 159 -15.50 7.73 -6.17
N VAL A 160 -14.75 8.31 -7.10
CA VAL A 160 -13.80 7.56 -7.93
C VAL A 160 -12.70 6.94 -7.05
N PHE A 161 -12.12 7.73 -6.13
CA PHE A 161 -11.12 7.22 -5.17
C PHE A 161 -11.73 6.20 -4.20
N TYR A 162 -12.99 6.38 -3.81
CA TYR A 162 -13.70 5.44 -2.95
C TYR A 162 -13.81 4.07 -3.60
N TYR A 163 -14.32 3.99 -4.82
CA TYR A 163 -14.44 2.72 -5.53
C TYR A 163 -13.09 2.13 -5.91
N GLY A 164 -12.11 2.97 -6.28
CA GLY A 164 -10.73 2.54 -6.51
C GLY A 164 -10.12 1.88 -5.28
N SER A 165 -10.21 2.51 -4.12
CA SER A 165 -9.69 1.95 -2.86
C SER A 165 -10.47 0.71 -2.40
N LEU A 166 -11.77 0.65 -2.62
CA LEU A 166 -12.60 -0.52 -2.35
C LEU A 166 -12.17 -1.72 -3.19
N VAL A 167 -11.94 -1.52 -4.50
CA VAL A 167 -11.47 -2.58 -5.41
C VAL A 167 -10.10 -3.09 -4.98
N VAL A 168 -9.15 -2.20 -4.67
CA VAL A 168 -7.82 -2.58 -4.19
C VAL A 168 -7.91 -3.37 -2.88
N TRP A 169 -8.74 -2.93 -1.94
CA TRP A 169 -8.95 -3.63 -0.68
C TRP A 169 -9.55 -5.02 -0.88
N LEU A 170 -10.59 -5.16 -1.72
CA LEU A 170 -11.20 -6.45 -2.04
C LEU A 170 -10.22 -7.38 -2.77
N ALA A 171 -9.42 -6.85 -3.69
CA ALA A 171 -8.36 -7.61 -4.36
C ALA A 171 -7.33 -8.12 -3.34
N GLY A 172 -6.92 -7.28 -2.39
CA GLY A 172 -6.04 -7.69 -1.29
C GLY A 172 -6.60 -8.81 -0.43
N LEU A 173 -7.88 -8.72 -0.06
CA LEU A 173 -8.58 -9.79 0.66
C LEU A 173 -8.67 -11.09 -0.15
N TRP A 174 -8.91 -10.98 -1.45
CA TRP A 174 -8.94 -12.13 -2.34
C TRP A 174 -7.58 -12.82 -2.44
N VAL A 175 -6.50 -12.04 -2.62
CA VAL A 175 -5.11 -12.56 -2.64
C VAL A 175 -4.79 -13.22 -1.31
N TRP A 176 -5.10 -12.55 -0.20
CA TRP A 176 -4.88 -13.09 1.14
C TRP A 176 -5.60 -14.44 1.32
N HIS A 177 -6.88 -14.53 0.92
CA HIS A 177 -7.66 -15.75 1.02
C HIS A 177 -7.13 -16.88 0.12
N ARG A 178 -6.61 -16.53 -1.07
CA ARG A 178 -5.96 -17.49 -1.97
C ARG A 178 -4.67 -18.04 -1.39
N LEU A 179 -3.84 -17.18 -0.81
CA LEU A 179 -2.58 -17.57 -0.18
C LEU A 179 -2.82 -18.42 1.09
N ASP A 180 -3.81 -18.05 1.90
CA ASP A 180 -4.17 -18.79 3.12
C ASP A 180 -4.62 -20.25 2.83
N ARG A 181 -5.12 -20.51 1.63
CA ARG A 181 -5.57 -21.84 1.18
C ARG A 181 -4.58 -22.56 0.27
N SER A 182 -3.44 -21.98 -0.01
CA SER A 182 -2.47 -22.54 -0.95
C SER A 182 -1.43 -23.42 -0.24
N MET A 183 -0.79 -24.31 -1.01
CA MET A 183 0.37 -25.07 -0.52
C MET A 183 1.57 -24.18 -0.17
N ALA A 184 1.59 -22.92 -0.65
CA ALA A 184 2.58 -21.94 -0.23
C ALA A 184 2.55 -21.67 1.28
N ARG A 185 1.39 -21.77 1.92
CA ARG A 185 1.27 -21.70 3.38
C ARG A 185 2.06 -22.82 4.05
N ALA A 186 1.82 -24.07 3.65
CA ALA A 186 2.51 -25.21 4.24
C ALA A 186 4.04 -25.16 4.03
N ALA A 187 4.47 -24.70 2.85
CA ALA A 187 5.90 -24.53 2.55
C ALA A 187 6.54 -23.42 3.42
N MET A 188 5.84 -22.32 3.64
CA MET A 188 6.34 -21.20 4.44
C MET A 188 6.33 -21.51 5.96
N GLU A 189 5.33 -22.25 6.44
CA GLU A 189 5.29 -22.76 7.82
C GLU A 189 6.40 -23.77 8.12
N ALA A 190 6.93 -24.44 7.10
CA ALA A 190 8.05 -25.40 7.25
C ALA A 190 9.44 -24.72 7.30
N ILE A 191 9.54 -23.45 6.95
CA ILE A 191 10.80 -22.68 6.90
C ILE A 191 10.98 -21.78 8.15
N GLY A 192 9.88 -21.46 8.86
CA GLY A 192 9.90 -20.67 10.09
C GLY A 192 9.85 -21.52 11.33
#